data_32b3119d0d9bccbe54cdb2e5dfb2477c
#
_entry.id   32b3119d0d9bccbe54cdb2e5dfb2477c
#
_cell.length_a   1.000
_cell.length_b   1.000
_cell.length_c   1.000
_cell.angle_alpha   90.00
_cell.angle_beta   90.00
_cell.angle_gamma   90.00
#
_symmetry.space_group_name_H-M   'P 1'
#
loop_
_entity.id
_entity.type
_entity.pdbx_description
1 polymer ?
#
loop_
_entity_poly.entity_id
_entity_poly.type
_entity_poly.pdbx_seq_one_letter_code
_entity_poly.pdbx_strand_id
1 'polypeptide(L)'
;MEIFSADVAIIGAGGAGLRAAIAIAEAHPELEVALISKVYPMRSHTVAAEGGAAAVTQAHDTLEYHFDDTVGGGDWLCEQDVVEYFVGRCREEMVQMEHWGCPWSRRPDGHVDVRAFGGMKIERTWFAADMTGFHMLHTLFQTSLRLSLIHI
;
A
#
# COMPACT_ATOMS: atom_id res chain seq x y z
N MET A 1 35.98 3.09 5.72
CA MET A 1 34.56 3.25 6.10
C MET A 1 33.93 4.02 4.95
N GLU A 2 32.97 3.42 4.25
CA GLU A 2 32.21 4.13 3.24
C GLU A 2 31.19 5.05 3.94
N ILE A 3 31.09 6.28 3.50
CA ILE A 3 30.14 7.28 4.00
C ILE A 3 29.23 7.66 2.85
N PHE A 4 27.93 7.45 3.04
CA PHE A 4 26.90 7.92 2.12
C PHE A 4 26.23 9.17 2.71
N SER A 5 25.97 10.14 1.86
CA SER A 5 25.23 11.35 2.23
C SER A 5 23.89 11.33 1.50
N ALA A 6 22.84 11.76 2.14
CA ALA A 6 21.52 11.97 1.55
C ALA A 6 20.77 13.05 2.34
N ASP A 7 19.81 13.69 1.69
CA ASP A 7 18.94 14.70 2.33
C ASP A 7 17.90 14.03 3.24
N VAL A 8 17.41 12.87 2.84
CA VAL A 8 16.43 12.09 3.58
C VAL A 8 16.86 10.63 3.67
N ALA A 9 16.86 10.07 4.88
CA ALA A 9 17.12 8.66 5.13
C ALA A 9 15.85 7.97 5.64
N ILE A 10 15.38 6.95 4.93
CA ILE A 10 14.23 6.13 5.30
C ILE A 10 14.72 4.76 5.75
N ILE A 11 14.38 4.37 6.96
CA ILE A 11 14.78 3.09 7.54
C ILE A 11 13.65 2.06 7.36
N GLY A 12 13.90 1.08 6.52
CA GLY A 12 12.96 0.00 6.20
C GLY A 12 12.36 0.12 4.81
N ALA A 13 12.58 -0.89 3.96
CA ALA A 13 12.10 -0.96 2.58
C ALA A 13 10.87 -1.90 2.43
N GLY A 14 9.98 -1.91 3.40
CA GLY A 14 8.65 -2.50 3.27
C GLY A 14 7.69 -1.56 2.51
N GLY A 15 6.42 -1.91 2.43
CA GLY A 15 5.41 -1.12 1.71
C GLY A 15 5.39 0.34 2.15
N ALA A 16 5.40 0.61 3.46
CA ALA A 16 5.37 1.98 3.99
C ALA A 16 6.63 2.79 3.61
N GLY A 17 7.82 2.20 3.77
CA GLY A 17 9.08 2.89 3.44
C GLY A 17 9.22 3.18 1.96
N LEU A 18 8.88 2.22 1.09
CA LEU A 18 8.87 2.42 -0.35
C LEU A 18 7.85 3.49 -0.77
N ARG A 19 6.64 3.47 -0.20
CA ARG A 19 5.61 4.49 -0.49
C ARG A 19 6.04 5.89 -0.05
N ALA A 20 6.68 6.00 1.12
CA ALA A 20 7.22 7.27 1.60
C ALA A 20 8.35 7.79 0.70
N ALA A 21 9.27 6.91 0.30
CA ALA A 21 10.36 7.27 -0.60
C ALA A 21 9.85 7.78 -1.95
N ILE A 22 8.86 7.08 -2.53
CA ILE A 22 8.21 7.50 -3.78
C ILE A 22 7.56 8.87 -3.61
N ALA A 23 6.79 9.08 -2.53
CA ALA A 23 6.11 10.36 -2.29
C ALA A 23 7.08 11.54 -2.20
N ILE A 24 8.21 11.35 -1.52
CA ILE A 24 9.24 12.39 -1.41
C ILE A 24 9.87 12.66 -2.78
N ALA A 25 10.25 11.62 -3.51
CA ALA A 25 10.89 11.76 -4.82
C ALA A 25 9.98 12.39 -5.89
N GLU A 26 8.67 12.12 -5.82
CA GLU A 26 7.68 12.76 -6.71
C GLU A 26 7.43 14.22 -6.35
N ALA A 27 7.39 14.56 -5.06
CA ALA A 27 7.12 15.93 -4.60
C ALA A 27 8.37 16.81 -4.66
N HIS A 28 9.55 16.24 -4.44
CA HIS A 28 10.83 16.93 -4.30
C HIS A 28 11.93 16.16 -5.06
N PRO A 29 11.92 16.19 -6.40
CA PRO A 29 12.88 15.46 -7.22
C PRO A 29 14.34 15.96 -7.09
N GLU A 30 14.53 17.12 -6.44
CA GLU A 30 15.84 17.68 -6.12
C GLU A 30 16.51 17.04 -4.91
N LEU A 31 15.76 16.30 -4.07
CA LEU A 31 16.29 15.67 -2.85
C LEU A 31 16.90 14.31 -3.12
N GLU A 32 18.06 14.07 -2.52
CA GLU A 32 18.67 12.74 -2.48
C GLU A 32 18.03 11.91 -1.36
N VAL A 33 17.29 10.86 -1.74
CA VAL A 33 16.58 9.98 -0.79
C VAL A 33 17.28 8.64 -0.70
N ALA A 34 17.78 8.30 0.49
CA ALA A 34 18.35 6.99 0.80
C ALA A 34 17.33 6.09 1.49
N LEU A 35 17.04 4.93 0.88
CA LEU A 35 16.19 3.90 1.45
C LEU A 35 17.06 2.76 1.99
N ILE A 36 17.14 2.65 3.30
CA ILE A 36 18.04 1.73 4.02
C ILE A 36 17.26 0.51 4.49
N SER A 37 17.70 -0.68 4.13
CA SER A 37 17.05 -1.91 4.51
C SER A 37 18.03 -3.00 4.92
N LYS A 38 17.66 -3.76 5.96
CA LYS A 38 18.41 -4.93 6.41
C LYS A 38 18.38 -6.08 5.40
N VAL A 39 17.31 -6.17 4.63
CA VAL A 39 17.08 -7.23 3.65
C VAL A 39 16.61 -6.63 2.33
N TYR A 40 16.75 -7.38 1.26
CA TYR A 40 16.17 -7.01 -0.04
C TYR A 40 14.67 -6.69 0.12
N PRO A 41 14.15 -5.59 -0.45
CA PRO A 41 12.78 -5.10 -0.21
C PRO A 41 11.70 -6.18 -0.36
N MET A 42 11.82 -7.04 -1.38
CA MET A 42 10.87 -8.13 -1.64
C MET A 42 10.87 -9.24 -0.57
N ARG A 43 11.66 -9.11 0.49
CA ARG A 43 11.65 -10.00 1.66
C ARG A 43 11.00 -9.36 2.89
N SER A 44 10.37 -8.20 2.74
CA SER A 44 9.62 -7.56 3.83
C SER A 44 8.29 -8.27 4.11
N HIS A 45 7.70 -8.04 5.29
CA HIS A 45 6.43 -8.65 5.67
C HIS A 45 5.25 -8.28 4.75
N THR A 46 5.31 -7.16 4.05
CA THR A 46 4.28 -6.76 3.08
C THR A 46 4.04 -7.85 2.04
N VAL A 47 5.08 -8.59 1.62
CA VAL A 47 4.96 -9.67 0.64
C VAL A 47 4.09 -10.82 1.10
N ALA A 48 3.95 -11.02 2.41
CA ALA A 48 3.18 -12.11 3.01
C ALA A 48 1.66 -11.80 3.12
N ALA A 49 1.22 -10.61 2.72
CA ALA A 49 -0.19 -10.24 2.73
C ALA A 49 -0.91 -10.87 1.52
N GLU A 50 -1.57 -11.99 1.73
CA GLU A 50 -2.25 -12.75 0.65
C GLU A 50 -3.69 -12.30 0.45
N GLY A 51 -4.36 -11.86 1.54
CA GLY A 51 -5.80 -11.59 1.58
C GLY A 51 -6.27 -10.48 0.66
N GLY A 52 -5.53 -9.42 0.54
CA GLY A 52 -5.90 -8.23 -0.22
C GLY A 52 -5.81 -6.95 0.58
N ALA A 53 -6.29 -5.85 0.01
CA ALA A 53 -6.33 -4.54 0.63
C ALA A 53 -7.72 -3.92 0.45
N ALA A 54 -8.33 -3.47 1.55
CA ALA A 54 -9.69 -2.95 1.55
C ALA A 54 -9.73 -1.48 1.13
N ALA A 55 -10.67 -1.14 0.24
CA ALA A 55 -10.96 0.24 -0.14
C ALA A 55 -12.41 0.38 -0.62
N VAL A 56 -13.07 1.46 -0.22
CA VAL A 56 -14.45 1.76 -0.64
C VAL A 56 -14.48 2.15 -2.12
N THR A 57 -15.03 1.26 -2.96
CA THR A 57 -15.14 1.47 -4.41
C THR A 57 -16.50 1.07 -4.97
N GLN A 58 -17.31 0.34 -4.21
CA GLN A 58 -18.64 -0.09 -4.62
C GLN A 58 -19.67 1.00 -4.29
N ALA A 59 -20.67 1.18 -5.16
CA ALA A 59 -21.69 2.21 -5.00
C ALA A 59 -22.57 2.06 -3.74
N HIS A 60 -22.65 0.85 -3.20
CA HIS A 60 -23.43 0.53 -1.99
C HIS A 60 -22.58 0.48 -0.72
N ASP A 61 -21.29 0.80 -0.79
CA ASP A 61 -20.36 0.85 0.34
C ASP A 61 -20.09 2.31 0.75
N THR A 62 -19.75 2.53 2.03
CA THR A 62 -19.44 3.86 2.56
C THR A 62 -18.17 3.85 3.42
N LEU A 63 -17.61 5.04 3.63
CA LEU A 63 -16.45 5.19 4.53
C LEU A 63 -16.81 4.84 5.96
N GLU A 64 -18.05 5.14 6.40
CA GLU A 64 -18.55 4.79 7.72
C GLU A 64 -18.57 3.28 7.92
N TYR A 65 -19.07 2.51 6.94
CA TYR A 65 -19.06 1.04 7.03
C TYR A 65 -17.62 0.49 7.06
N HIS A 66 -16.70 1.08 6.29
CA HIS A 66 -15.30 0.67 6.33
C HIS A 66 -14.63 1.01 7.66
N PHE A 67 -14.96 2.17 8.23
CA PHE A 67 -14.50 2.59 9.54
C PHE A 67 -15.01 1.62 10.63
N ASP A 68 -16.31 1.37 10.67
CA ASP A 68 -16.94 0.49 11.66
C ASP A 68 -16.38 -0.94 11.59
N ASP A 69 -16.23 -1.49 10.37
CA ASP A 69 -15.63 -2.81 10.19
C ASP A 69 -14.16 -2.86 10.66
N THR A 70 -13.40 -1.78 10.45
CA THR A 70 -12.00 -1.70 10.86
C THR A 70 -11.85 -1.58 12.37
N VAL A 71 -12.62 -0.69 13.01
CA VAL A 71 -12.59 -0.49 14.46
C VAL A 71 -13.16 -1.71 15.19
N GLY A 72 -14.28 -2.26 14.70
CA GLY A 72 -14.87 -3.47 15.26
C GLY A 72 -13.96 -4.70 15.11
N GLY A 73 -13.30 -4.85 13.94
CA GLY A 73 -12.32 -5.91 13.71
C GLY A 73 -11.07 -5.81 14.58
N GLY A 74 -10.73 -4.60 15.01
CA GLY A 74 -9.66 -4.33 15.98
C GLY A 74 -10.08 -4.39 17.45
N ASP A 75 -11.26 -4.95 17.76
CA ASP A 75 -11.81 -5.02 19.12
C ASP A 75 -11.83 -3.65 19.85
N TRP A 76 -12.05 -2.57 19.12
CA TRP A 76 -12.08 -1.19 19.63
C TRP A 76 -10.74 -0.69 20.22
N LEU A 77 -9.64 -1.39 19.95
CA LEU A 77 -8.30 -1.01 20.41
C LEU A 77 -7.57 -0.07 19.45
N CYS A 78 -8.18 0.25 18.29
CA CYS A 78 -7.61 1.12 17.29
C CYS A 78 -7.63 2.59 17.73
N GLU A 79 -6.65 3.36 17.33
CA GLU A 79 -6.69 4.82 17.33
C GLU A 79 -7.65 5.26 16.22
N GLN A 80 -8.83 5.73 16.60
CA GLN A 80 -9.95 5.94 15.67
C GLN A 80 -9.71 7.08 14.67
N ASP A 81 -8.99 8.12 15.06
CA ASP A 81 -8.55 9.20 14.17
C ASP A 81 -7.59 8.69 13.07
N VAL A 82 -6.72 7.73 13.40
CA VAL A 82 -5.85 7.06 12.42
C VAL A 82 -6.69 6.21 11.47
N VAL A 83 -7.70 5.49 11.98
CA VAL A 83 -8.60 4.69 11.13
C VAL A 83 -9.41 5.59 10.20
N GLU A 84 -9.95 6.72 10.69
CA GLU A 84 -10.68 7.68 9.86
C GLU A 84 -9.81 8.20 8.70
N TYR A 85 -8.58 8.63 9.01
CA TYR A 85 -7.62 9.05 7.99
C TYR A 85 -7.33 7.93 6.99
N PHE A 86 -7.07 6.71 7.47
CA PHE A 86 -6.75 5.54 6.65
C PHE A 86 -7.88 5.21 5.69
N VAL A 87 -9.13 5.04 6.16
CA VAL A 87 -10.25 4.68 5.29
C VAL A 87 -10.56 5.75 4.25
N GLY A 88 -10.37 7.02 4.62
CA GLY A 88 -10.53 8.15 3.70
C GLY A 88 -9.52 8.17 2.56
N ARG A 89 -8.30 7.63 2.78
CA ARG A 89 -7.21 7.65 1.80
C ARG A 89 -7.08 6.36 0.98
N CYS A 90 -7.59 5.24 1.49
CA CYS A 90 -7.39 3.92 0.86
C CYS A 90 -7.73 3.89 -0.61
N ARG A 91 -8.84 4.47 -1.03
CA ARG A 91 -9.28 4.44 -2.44
C ARG A 91 -8.26 5.08 -3.37
N GLU A 92 -7.75 6.25 -3.00
CA GLU A 92 -6.78 7.00 -3.82
C GLU A 92 -5.48 6.19 -3.97
N GLU A 93 -5.00 5.62 -2.86
CA GLU A 93 -3.79 4.81 -2.87
C GLU A 93 -3.93 3.52 -3.71
N MET A 94 -5.10 2.87 -3.66
CA MET A 94 -5.36 1.68 -4.47
C MET A 94 -5.41 2.00 -5.97
N VAL A 95 -6.02 3.13 -6.36
CA VAL A 95 -6.03 3.62 -7.74
C VAL A 95 -4.62 4.02 -8.17
N GLN A 96 -3.86 4.66 -7.30
CA GLN A 96 -2.46 5.01 -7.60
C GLN A 96 -1.60 3.76 -7.81
N MET A 97 -1.79 2.73 -7.00
CA MET A 97 -1.12 1.43 -7.20
C MET A 97 -1.47 0.80 -8.55
N GLU A 98 -2.72 0.92 -8.99
CA GLU A 98 -3.15 0.48 -10.32
C GLU A 98 -2.42 1.25 -11.43
N HIS A 99 -2.32 2.57 -11.34
CA HIS A 99 -1.59 3.39 -12.29
C HIS A 99 -0.09 3.05 -12.35
N TRP A 100 0.50 2.62 -11.25
CA TRP A 100 1.89 2.12 -11.23
C TRP A 100 2.03 0.70 -11.78
N GLY A 101 0.91 0.01 -12.06
CA GLY A 101 0.89 -1.29 -12.72
C GLY A 101 0.65 -2.48 -11.79
N CYS A 102 0.06 -2.28 -10.62
CA CYS A 102 -0.36 -3.39 -9.77
C CYS A 102 -1.45 -4.22 -10.48
N PRO A 103 -1.26 -5.53 -10.68
CA PRO A 103 -2.13 -6.36 -11.51
C PRO A 103 -3.34 -6.87 -10.71
N TRP A 104 -4.23 -5.95 -10.32
CA TRP A 104 -5.46 -6.31 -9.62
C TRP A 104 -6.31 -7.31 -10.40
N SER A 105 -6.90 -8.28 -9.71
CA SER A 105 -7.89 -9.19 -10.30
C SER A 105 -9.09 -8.40 -10.82
N ARG A 106 -9.64 -8.84 -11.97
CA ARG A 106 -10.69 -8.11 -12.66
C ARG A 106 -11.88 -9.00 -12.97
N ARG A 107 -13.05 -8.38 -12.95
CA ARG A 107 -14.28 -8.97 -13.47
C ARG A 107 -14.27 -9.04 -15.00
N PRO A 108 -15.17 -9.83 -15.61
CA PRO A 108 -15.28 -9.90 -17.07
C PRO A 108 -15.58 -8.56 -17.76
N ASP A 109 -16.18 -7.62 -17.04
CA ASP A 109 -16.47 -6.24 -17.52
C ASP A 109 -15.27 -5.30 -17.44
N GLY A 110 -14.12 -5.79 -16.95
CA GLY A 110 -12.88 -5.04 -16.83
C GLY A 110 -12.72 -4.24 -15.53
N HIS A 111 -13.74 -4.14 -14.68
CA HIS A 111 -13.62 -3.50 -13.38
C HIS A 111 -12.80 -4.35 -12.40
N VAL A 112 -12.12 -3.70 -11.47
CA VAL A 112 -11.41 -4.40 -10.40
C VAL A 112 -12.39 -5.23 -9.59
N ASP A 113 -12.03 -6.48 -9.37
CA ASP A 113 -12.81 -7.39 -8.57
C ASP A 113 -12.54 -7.19 -7.08
N VAL A 114 -13.58 -7.46 -6.27
CA VAL A 114 -13.51 -7.37 -4.81
C VAL A 114 -14.04 -8.64 -4.19
N ARG A 115 -13.52 -8.96 -3.01
CA ARG A 115 -13.97 -10.10 -2.22
C ARG A 115 -14.23 -9.73 -0.76
N ALA A 116 -15.04 -10.53 -0.07
CA ALA A 116 -15.18 -10.44 1.37
C ALA A 116 -13.93 -10.99 2.05
N PHE A 117 -13.53 -10.36 3.16
CA PHE A 117 -12.41 -10.81 3.97
C PHE A 117 -12.61 -10.39 5.43
N GLY A 118 -12.21 -11.26 6.37
CA GLY A 118 -12.13 -10.92 7.79
C GLY A 118 -13.44 -10.50 8.48
N GLY A 119 -14.58 -11.04 8.05
CA GLY A 119 -15.87 -10.71 8.68
C GLY A 119 -16.51 -9.40 8.21
N MET A 120 -16.00 -8.81 7.13
CA MET A 120 -16.58 -7.62 6.49
C MET A 120 -18.06 -7.82 6.15
N LYS A 121 -18.87 -6.80 6.37
CA LYS A 121 -20.29 -6.78 5.97
C LYS A 121 -20.46 -6.53 4.47
N ILE A 122 -19.52 -5.83 3.84
CA ILE A 122 -19.55 -5.46 2.42
C ILE A 122 -18.21 -5.87 1.77
N GLU A 123 -18.27 -6.46 0.58
CA GLU A 123 -17.09 -6.81 -0.18
C GLU A 123 -16.39 -5.55 -0.69
N ARG A 124 -15.18 -5.26 -0.19
CA ARG A 124 -14.37 -4.11 -0.58
C ARG A 124 -12.89 -4.41 -0.73
N THR A 125 -12.50 -5.69 -0.57
CA THR A 125 -11.09 -6.07 -0.61
C THR A 125 -10.63 -6.29 -2.03
N TRP A 126 -9.80 -5.40 -2.54
CA TRP A 126 -9.06 -5.57 -3.78
C TRP A 126 -8.00 -6.65 -3.62
N PHE A 127 -7.78 -7.46 -4.62
CA PHE A 127 -6.83 -8.56 -4.55
C PHE A 127 -6.16 -8.82 -5.89
N ALA A 128 -5.00 -9.49 -5.84
CA ALA A 128 -4.29 -10.00 -7.01
C ALA A 128 -4.07 -11.49 -6.77
N ALA A 129 -5.07 -12.30 -7.14
CA ALA A 129 -5.17 -13.72 -6.84
C ALA A 129 -4.89 -14.01 -5.34
N ASP A 130 -3.89 -14.82 -5.03
CA ASP A 130 -3.42 -15.16 -3.68
C ASP A 130 -2.07 -14.49 -3.32
N MET A 131 -1.60 -13.55 -4.15
CA MET A 131 -0.29 -12.91 -4.04
C MET A 131 -0.38 -11.39 -3.94
N THR A 132 -1.42 -10.85 -3.32
CA THR A 132 -1.68 -9.41 -3.29
C THR A 132 -0.50 -8.60 -2.76
N GLY A 133 0.03 -8.97 -1.60
CA GLY A 133 1.16 -8.26 -0.99
C GLY A 133 2.44 -8.33 -1.82
N PHE A 134 2.69 -9.46 -2.48
CA PHE A 134 3.81 -9.59 -3.41
C PHE A 134 3.67 -8.57 -4.56
N HIS A 135 2.51 -8.52 -5.22
CA HIS A 135 2.29 -7.60 -6.34
C HIS A 135 2.32 -6.13 -5.92
N MET A 136 1.72 -5.80 -4.77
CA MET A 136 1.79 -4.44 -4.22
C MET A 136 3.24 -4.02 -3.94
N LEU A 137 3.99 -4.86 -3.23
CA LEU A 137 5.38 -4.55 -2.90
C LEU A 137 6.27 -4.49 -4.13
N HIS A 138 6.09 -5.41 -5.08
CA HIS A 138 6.82 -5.41 -6.34
C HIS A 138 6.54 -4.14 -7.15
N THR A 139 5.29 -3.70 -7.21
CA THR A 139 4.89 -2.44 -7.88
C THR A 139 5.57 -1.23 -7.25
N LEU A 140 5.55 -1.12 -5.92
CA LEU A 140 6.23 -0.05 -5.21
C LEU A 140 7.75 -0.09 -5.46
N PHE A 141 8.36 -1.26 -5.40
CA PHE A 141 9.78 -1.43 -5.62
C PHE A 141 10.18 -1.04 -7.07
N GLN A 142 9.44 -1.52 -8.07
CA GLN A 142 9.69 -1.14 -9.47
C GLN A 142 9.50 0.37 -9.70
N THR A 143 8.53 0.99 -9.04
CA THR A 143 8.31 2.44 -9.13
C THR A 143 9.46 3.20 -8.49
N SER A 144 9.95 2.76 -7.34
CA SER A 144 11.11 3.39 -6.69
C SER A 144 12.38 3.30 -7.54
N LEU A 145 12.61 2.20 -8.25
CA LEU A 145 13.74 2.06 -9.18
C LEU A 145 13.64 3.05 -10.35
N ARG A 146 12.42 3.28 -10.87
CA ARG A 146 12.21 4.26 -11.95
C ARG A 146 12.51 5.70 -11.52
N LEU A 147 12.36 6.01 -10.25
CA LEU A 147 12.65 7.33 -9.67
C LEU A 147 14.11 7.50 -9.23
N SER A 148 14.98 6.55 -9.58
CA SER A 148 16.42 6.58 -9.27
C SER A 148 16.74 6.74 -7.77
N LEU A 149 15.91 6.21 -6.90
CA LEU A 149 16.15 6.23 -5.46
C LEU A 149 17.38 5.38 -5.10
N ILE A 150 18.17 5.85 -4.13
CA ILE A 150 19.33 5.11 -3.61
C ILE A 150 18.82 4.02 -2.67
N HIS A 151 19.10 2.75 -3.01
CA HIS A 151 18.79 1.59 -2.17
C HIS A 151 20.07 1.09 -1.48
N ILE A 152 20.08 1.09 -0.16
CA ILE A 152 21.20 0.64 0.66
C ILE A 152 20.76 -0.48 1.61
#